data_990d01ac149b25f7e114b03a910e6b5d
#
_entry.id   990d01ac149b25f7e114b03a910e6b5d
#
_cell.length_a   1.000
_cell.length_b   1.000
_cell.length_c   1.000
_cell.angle_alpha   90.00
_cell.angle_beta   90.00
_cell.angle_gamma   90.00
#
_symmetry.space_group_name_H-M   'P 1'
#
loop_
_entity.id
_entity.type
_entity.pdbx_description
1 polymer ?
#
loop_
_entity_poly.entity_id
_entity_poly.type
_entity_poly.pdbx_seq_one_letter_code
_entity_poly.pdbx_strand_id
1 'polypeptide(L)'
;MSRISRTLTGLSLLALVLAYGTWAHAGPRDTPLPTFSDAKAALHVYTAVGVIKNNDMETAFICTNLDTVVVNIGVEVFNKGGFLANNPATGTGIANGNGEVLNLAVGGTVTIVTSGSALLTDDEQITLLPNLRNGSGRVVATSKDIACTAMLLDELHGIVDPLVCPSCPPPAVVHLPLVRVP
;
A
#
# COMPACT_ATOMS: atom_id res chain seq x y z
N MET A 1 -34.50 35.60 -40.79
CA MET A 1 -33.26 34.86 -40.58
C MET A 1 -32.79 35.05 -39.14
N SER A 2 -33.35 34.38 -38.13
CA SER A 2 -32.97 34.61 -36.71
C SER A 2 -33.37 33.49 -35.76
N ARG A 3 -33.35 32.20 -36.15
CA ARG A 3 -33.68 31.06 -35.25
C ARG A 3 -32.57 30.03 -35.08
N ILE A 4 -31.42 30.17 -35.71
CA ILE A 4 -30.35 29.16 -35.67
C ILE A 4 -29.30 29.44 -34.56
N SER A 5 -29.24 30.69 -34.02
CA SER A 5 -28.20 31.07 -33.04
C SER A 5 -28.44 30.60 -31.60
N ARG A 6 -29.66 30.18 -31.22
CA ARG A 6 -29.95 29.80 -29.81
C ARG A 6 -29.69 28.34 -29.46
N THR A 7 -29.62 27.49 -30.46
CA THR A 7 -29.36 26.03 -30.23
C THR A 7 -27.88 25.70 -30.10
N LEU A 8 -26.97 26.48 -30.68
CA LEU A 8 -25.55 26.24 -30.56
C LEU A 8 -24.98 26.57 -29.16
N THR A 9 -25.53 27.55 -28.46
CA THR A 9 -25.07 27.95 -27.12
C THR A 9 -25.41 26.89 -26.07
N GLY A 10 -26.51 26.16 -26.21
CA GLY A 10 -26.88 25.08 -25.27
C GLY A 10 -25.99 23.84 -25.37
N LEU A 11 -25.54 23.47 -26.55
CA LEU A 11 -24.66 22.31 -26.75
C LEU A 11 -23.24 22.57 -26.20
N SER A 12 -22.74 23.79 -26.32
CA SER A 12 -21.40 24.14 -25.78
C SER A 12 -21.34 24.12 -24.27
N LEU A 13 -22.41 24.48 -23.57
CA LEU A 13 -22.45 24.39 -22.09
C LEU A 13 -22.52 22.96 -21.60
N LEU A 14 -23.24 22.09 -22.29
CA LEU A 14 -23.34 20.66 -21.93
C LEU A 14 -22.00 19.95 -22.14
N ALA A 15 -21.25 20.24 -23.16
CA ALA A 15 -19.92 19.70 -23.42
C ALA A 15 -18.89 20.16 -22.37
N LEU A 16 -19.01 21.39 -21.85
CA LEU A 16 -18.11 21.89 -20.80
C LEU A 16 -18.32 21.19 -19.47
N VAL A 17 -19.56 20.87 -19.09
CA VAL A 17 -19.87 20.16 -17.83
C VAL A 17 -19.38 18.71 -17.86
N LEU A 18 -19.37 18.07 -19.01
CA LEU A 18 -18.82 16.71 -19.17
C LEU A 18 -17.27 16.66 -19.14
N ALA A 19 -16.61 17.77 -19.41
CA ALA A 19 -15.15 17.86 -19.37
C ALA A 19 -14.59 18.01 -17.93
N TYR A 20 -15.38 18.44 -16.97
CA TYR A 20 -15.04 18.45 -15.55
C TYR A 20 -15.43 17.13 -14.89
N GLY A 21 -15.13 16.01 -15.54
CA GLY A 21 -15.19 14.70 -14.91
C GLY A 21 -14.39 14.76 -13.61
N THR A 22 -15.07 14.70 -12.46
CA THR A 22 -14.41 14.61 -11.16
C THR A 22 -13.42 13.45 -11.21
N TRP A 23 -12.17 13.75 -11.04
CA TRP A 23 -11.15 12.72 -10.82
C TRP A 23 -11.53 12.02 -9.52
N ALA A 24 -12.29 10.93 -9.65
CA ALA A 24 -12.64 10.11 -8.53
C ALA A 24 -11.33 9.50 -8.00
N HIS A 25 -10.87 10.00 -6.86
CA HIS A 25 -9.74 9.41 -6.16
C HIS A 25 -10.22 8.09 -5.56
N ALA A 26 -9.76 6.99 -6.13
CA ALA A 26 -10.06 5.66 -5.65
C ALA A 26 -9.03 5.31 -4.58
N GLY A 27 -9.49 5.14 -3.34
CA GLY A 27 -8.67 4.66 -2.23
C GLY A 27 -8.43 3.13 -2.31
N PRO A 28 -7.92 2.51 -1.24
CA PRO A 28 -7.60 1.07 -1.23
C PRO A 28 -8.79 0.16 -1.53
N ARG A 29 -10.02 0.65 -1.36
CA ARG A 29 -11.24 -0.13 -1.63
C ARG A 29 -11.71 -0.03 -3.09
N ASP A 30 -11.59 1.14 -3.68
CA ASP A 30 -12.22 1.46 -4.96
C ASP A 30 -11.23 1.41 -6.14
N THR A 31 -9.93 1.39 -5.86
CA THR A 31 -8.90 1.16 -6.89
C THR A 31 -9.01 -0.29 -7.40
N PRO A 32 -8.96 -0.52 -8.71
CA PRO A 32 -8.96 -1.88 -9.27
C PRO A 32 -7.89 -2.75 -8.59
N LEU A 33 -8.22 -4.04 -8.41
CA LEU A 33 -7.25 -4.98 -7.86
C LEU A 33 -6.09 -5.18 -8.86
N PRO A 34 -4.87 -5.27 -8.37
CA PRO A 34 -3.73 -5.51 -9.23
C PRO A 34 -3.69 -6.95 -9.74
N THR A 35 -2.80 -7.17 -10.67
CA THR A 35 -2.36 -8.50 -11.09
C THR A 35 -0.92 -8.66 -10.67
N PHE A 36 -0.55 -9.78 -10.09
CA PHE A 36 0.84 -10.11 -9.78
C PHE A 36 1.68 -10.21 -11.05
N SER A 37 2.99 -10.08 -10.93
CA SER A 37 3.91 -10.14 -12.09
C SER A 37 3.88 -11.49 -12.81
N ASP A 38 3.47 -12.58 -12.13
CA ASP A 38 3.22 -13.91 -12.72
C ASP A 38 1.81 -14.06 -13.33
N ALA A 39 1.10 -12.95 -13.54
CA ALA A 39 -0.24 -12.86 -14.13
C ALA A 39 -1.38 -13.45 -13.28
N LYS A 40 -1.16 -13.82 -12.02
CA LYS A 40 -2.23 -14.24 -11.11
C LYS A 40 -3.03 -13.04 -10.61
N ALA A 41 -4.35 -13.18 -10.56
CA ALA A 41 -5.24 -12.17 -10.02
C ALA A 41 -5.10 -12.06 -8.50
N ALA A 42 -5.10 -10.83 -7.99
CA ALA A 42 -5.06 -10.56 -6.57
C ALA A 42 -6.48 -10.47 -5.96
N LEU A 43 -6.58 -10.89 -4.71
CA LEU A 43 -7.74 -10.68 -3.83
C LEU A 43 -7.37 -9.64 -2.79
N HIS A 44 -8.28 -8.74 -2.45
CA HIS A 44 -8.10 -7.83 -1.31
C HIS A 44 -8.35 -8.60 -0.01
N VAL A 45 -7.36 -8.66 0.86
CA VAL A 45 -7.46 -9.44 2.12
C VAL A 45 -7.55 -8.54 3.34
N TYR A 46 -6.67 -7.54 3.45
CA TYR A 46 -6.66 -6.61 4.58
C TYR A 46 -6.47 -5.16 4.12
N THR A 47 -6.98 -4.25 4.93
CA THR A 47 -6.68 -2.82 4.85
C THR A 47 -6.00 -2.38 6.14
N ALA A 48 -4.87 -1.69 6.01
CA ALA A 48 -4.17 -1.01 7.10
C ALA A 48 -4.38 0.50 6.99
N VAL A 49 -4.53 1.17 8.10
CA VAL A 49 -4.57 2.64 8.17
C VAL A 49 -3.36 3.16 8.93
N GLY A 50 -2.92 4.37 8.62
CA GLY A 50 -1.78 4.98 9.30
C GLY A 50 -0.42 4.57 8.75
N VAL A 51 -0.36 4.11 7.51
CA VAL A 51 0.90 3.74 6.84
C VAL A 51 1.78 4.97 6.69
N ILE A 52 3.04 4.82 7.08
CA ILE A 52 4.05 5.88 7.11
C ILE A 52 5.34 5.39 6.44
N LYS A 53 5.99 6.31 5.72
CA LYS A 53 7.40 6.32 5.37
C LYS A 53 7.90 7.74 5.52
N ASN A 54 8.66 8.03 6.56
CA ASN A 54 9.11 9.39 6.82
C ASN A 54 10.39 9.39 7.64
N ASN A 55 11.50 9.72 7.01
CA ASN A 55 12.83 9.69 7.59
C ASN A 55 13.10 8.34 8.29
N ASP A 56 12.99 8.34 9.61
CA ASP A 56 13.34 7.21 10.48
C ASP A 56 12.12 6.34 10.85
N MET A 57 10.93 6.66 10.31
CA MET A 57 9.71 5.88 10.56
C MET A 57 9.29 5.11 9.33
N GLU A 58 8.99 3.84 9.53
CA GLU A 58 8.50 2.95 8.48
C GLU A 58 7.27 2.15 8.93
N THR A 59 6.62 1.53 7.96
CA THR A 59 5.58 0.53 8.21
C THR A 59 6.03 -0.81 7.68
N ALA A 60 6.00 -1.83 8.54
CA ALA A 60 6.23 -3.21 8.17
C ALA A 60 4.91 -3.99 8.14
N PHE A 61 4.72 -4.79 7.11
CA PHE A 61 3.65 -5.76 6.96
C PHE A 61 4.25 -7.16 7.05
N ILE A 62 3.86 -7.93 8.08
CA ILE A 62 4.33 -9.29 8.26
C ILE A 62 3.15 -10.22 8.00
N CYS A 63 3.28 -11.08 7.00
CA CYS A 63 2.21 -11.96 6.54
C CYS A 63 2.68 -13.42 6.53
N THR A 64 1.83 -14.33 7.01
CA THR A 64 2.06 -15.78 7.01
C THR A 64 1.04 -16.45 6.11
N ASN A 65 1.50 -17.35 5.26
CA ASN A 65 0.65 -18.22 4.44
C ASN A 65 0.05 -19.33 5.32
N LEU A 66 -1.26 -19.28 5.52
CA LEU A 66 -2.03 -20.31 6.23
C LEU A 66 -2.75 -21.28 5.28
N ASP A 67 -2.66 -21.03 3.97
CA ASP A 67 -3.24 -21.93 2.96
C ASP A 67 -2.44 -23.23 2.86
N THR A 68 -3.03 -24.23 2.22
CA THR A 68 -2.42 -25.52 1.92
C THR A 68 -1.59 -25.54 0.64
N VAL A 69 -1.55 -24.43 -0.08
CA VAL A 69 -0.80 -24.22 -1.32
C VAL A 69 0.09 -22.97 -1.24
N VAL A 70 1.01 -22.83 -2.15
CA VAL A 70 1.82 -21.62 -2.28
C VAL A 70 0.94 -20.44 -2.68
N VAL A 71 1.21 -19.27 -2.12
CA VAL A 71 0.46 -18.04 -2.39
C VAL A 71 1.39 -16.91 -2.80
N ASN A 72 0.86 -15.94 -3.57
CA ASN A 72 1.51 -14.66 -3.76
C ASN A 72 0.91 -13.66 -2.78
N ILE A 73 1.73 -12.80 -2.22
CA ILE A 73 1.32 -11.73 -1.31
C ILE A 73 1.89 -10.41 -1.83
N GLY A 74 1.12 -9.34 -1.72
CA GLY A 74 1.57 -8.01 -2.09
C GLY A 74 0.95 -6.93 -1.22
N VAL A 75 1.59 -5.78 -1.17
CA VAL A 75 1.13 -4.60 -0.45
C VAL A 75 1.10 -3.40 -1.38
N GLU A 76 -0.06 -2.81 -1.53
CA GLU A 76 -0.23 -1.52 -2.20
C GLU A 76 -0.43 -0.42 -1.17
N VAL A 77 0.30 0.65 -1.30
CA VAL A 77 0.26 1.80 -0.41
C VAL A 77 -0.40 2.97 -1.12
N PHE A 78 -1.31 3.62 -0.43
CA PHE A 78 -2.04 4.80 -0.91
C PHE A 78 -1.70 6.01 -0.04
N ASN A 79 -1.47 7.15 -0.66
CA ASN A 79 -1.24 8.40 0.06
C ASN A 79 -2.54 8.96 0.66
N LYS A 80 -2.45 10.05 1.41
CA LYS A 80 -3.61 10.72 2.04
C LYS A 80 -4.70 11.18 1.07
N GLY A 81 -4.39 11.30 -0.21
CA GLY A 81 -5.35 11.66 -1.27
C GLY A 81 -5.99 10.44 -1.94
N GLY A 82 -5.67 9.21 -1.50
CA GLY A 82 -6.19 7.98 -2.09
C GLY A 82 -5.47 7.55 -3.36
N PHE A 83 -4.35 8.18 -3.71
CA PHE A 83 -3.56 7.78 -4.88
C PHE A 83 -2.61 6.65 -4.52
N LEU A 84 -2.46 5.69 -5.43
CA LEU A 84 -1.46 4.64 -5.31
C LEU A 84 -0.06 5.24 -5.26
N ALA A 85 0.70 4.87 -4.24
CA ALA A 85 2.02 5.41 -3.96
C ALA A 85 3.17 4.44 -4.30
N ASN A 86 2.89 3.15 -4.53
CA ASN A 86 3.89 2.21 -4.99
C ASN A 86 4.44 2.66 -6.34
N ASN A 87 5.77 2.62 -6.47
CA ASN A 87 6.47 2.94 -7.70
C ASN A 87 5.98 4.25 -8.36
N PRO A 88 6.26 5.41 -7.73
CA PRO A 88 5.71 6.70 -8.16
C PRO A 88 6.11 7.10 -9.59
N ALA A 89 7.15 6.48 -10.13
CA ALA A 89 7.60 6.75 -11.50
C ALA A 89 6.67 6.15 -12.56
N THR A 90 6.03 5.03 -12.28
CA THR A 90 5.18 4.30 -13.24
C THR A 90 3.72 4.16 -12.79
N GLY A 91 3.43 4.30 -11.49
CA GLY A 91 2.08 4.16 -10.93
C GLY A 91 1.48 2.75 -11.10
N THR A 92 2.32 1.73 -11.26
CA THR A 92 1.89 0.37 -11.63
C THR A 92 1.57 -0.55 -10.44
N GLY A 93 1.57 -0.01 -9.21
CA GLY A 93 1.28 -0.81 -8.01
C GLY A 93 2.31 -1.92 -7.79
N ILE A 94 1.85 -3.10 -7.37
CA ILE A 94 2.71 -4.27 -7.15
C ILE A 94 3.14 -4.94 -8.46
N ALA A 95 2.48 -4.65 -9.57
CA ALA A 95 2.93 -5.14 -10.86
C ALA A 95 4.38 -4.69 -11.12
N ASN A 96 5.22 -5.58 -11.59
CA ASN A 96 6.66 -5.42 -11.78
C ASN A 96 7.52 -5.57 -10.51
N GLY A 97 7.03 -6.27 -9.50
CA GLY A 97 7.84 -6.68 -8.35
C GLY A 97 8.03 -5.60 -7.28
N ASN A 98 7.16 -4.60 -7.22
CA ASN A 98 7.29 -3.55 -6.21
C ASN A 98 6.28 -3.74 -5.07
N GLY A 99 6.72 -4.39 -4.01
CA GLY A 99 5.89 -4.74 -2.86
C GLY A 99 5.13 -6.05 -3.06
N GLU A 100 5.65 -6.97 -3.89
CA GLU A 100 5.12 -8.32 -4.03
C GLU A 100 6.15 -9.39 -3.67
N VAL A 101 5.68 -10.48 -3.09
CA VAL A 101 6.45 -11.71 -2.91
C VAL A 101 5.68 -12.86 -3.56
N LEU A 102 6.32 -13.52 -4.49
CA LEU A 102 5.74 -14.63 -5.24
C LEU A 102 6.06 -15.97 -4.58
N ASN A 103 5.13 -16.90 -4.71
CA ASN A 103 5.30 -18.30 -4.32
C ASN A 103 5.72 -18.50 -2.85
N LEU A 104 5.14 -17.70 -1.93
CA LEU A 104 5.35 -17.93 -0.50
C LEU A 104 4.87 -19.33 -0.12
N ALA A 105 5.78 -20.11 0.44
CA ALA A 105 5.52 -21.50 0.80
C ALA A 105 4.42 -21.64 1.88
N VAL A 106 3.80 -22.78 1.96
CA VAL A 106 2.86 -23.13 3.03
C VAL A 106 3.53 -22.97 4.39
N GLY A 107 2.90 -22.23 5.30
CA GLY A 107 3.45 -21.88 6.62
C GLY A 107 4.59 -20.85 6.57
N GLY A 108 5.01 -20.40 5.39
CA GLY A 108 6.03 -19.36 5.22
C GLY A 108 5.54 -18.02 5.71
N THR A 109 6.46 -17.18 6.19
CA THR A 109 6.21 -15.81 6.61
C THR A 109 7.08 -14.87 5.79
N VAL A 110 6.53 -13.73 5.42
CA VAL A 110 7.19 -12.68 4.65
C VAL A 110 7.02 -11.33 5.33
N THR A 111 8.04 -10.49 5.22
CA THR A 111 8.05 -9.11 5.70
C THR A 111 8.18 -8.14 4.52
N ILE A 112 7.16 -7.33 4.32
CA ILE A 112 7.13 -6.28 3.28
C ILE A 112 7.14 -4.92 3.98
N VAL A 113 8.12 -4.06 3.66
CA VAL A 113 8.36 -2.81 4.37
C VAL A 113 8.25 -1.58 3.46
N THR A 114 7.93 -0.44 4.05
CA THR A 114 7.89 0.84 3.31
C THR A 114 9.26 1.53 3.22
N SER A 115 10.20 1.13 4.05
CA SER A 115 11.62 1.53 4.05
C SER A 115 12.44 0.33 4.48
N GLY A 116 13.74 0.34 4.44
CA GLY A 116 14.54 -0.75 4.99
C GLY A 116 14.87 -0.48 6.46
N SER A 117 14.76 -1.49 7.31
CA SER A 117 15.05 -1.38 8.75
C SER A 117 16.03 -2.46 9.21
N ALA A 118 16.90 -2.10 10.16
CA ALA A 118 17.76 -3.09 10.83
C ALA A 118 17.02 -3.93 11.89
N LEU A 119 15.76 -3.62 12.18
CA LEU A 119 14.97 -4.30 13.22
C LEU A 119 14.33 -5.60 12.73
N LEU A 120 14.10 -5.72 11.43
CA LEU A 120 13.48 -6.88 10.81
C LEU A 120 14.34 -7.38 9.67
N THR A 121 14.13 -8.63 9.28
CA THR A 121 14.62 -9.13 7.99
C THR A 121 13.58 -8.77 6.95
N ASP A 122 13.94 -7.86 6.06
CA ASP A 122 13.05 -7.40 4.99
C ASP A 122 13.16 -8.36 3.80
N ASP A 123 12.04 -8.95 3.40
CA ASP A 123 11.98 -9.78 2.19
C ASP A 123 11.72 -8.92 0.96
N GLU A 124 10.97 -7.82 1.14
CA GLU A 124 10.62 -6.90 0.06
C GLU A 124 10.49 -5.47 0.59
N GLN A 125 11.10 -4.52 -0.10
CA GLN A 125 10.99 -3.08 0.19
C GLN A 125 10.17 -2.38 -0.88
N ILE A 126 9.07 -1.73 -0.49
CA ILE A 126 8.22 -0.97 -1.40
C ILE A 126 8.90 0.33 -1.80
N THR A 127 9.12 0.54 -3.09
CA THR A 127 9.58 1.84 -3.61
C THR A 127 8.45 2.86 -3.51
N LEU A 128 8.57 3.79 -2.58
CA LEU A 128 7.62 4.87 -2.33
C LEU A 128 8.29 6.22 -2.50
N LEU A 129 7.48 7.26 -2.73
CA LEU A 129 7.95 8.64 -2.56
C LEU A 129 8.43 8.86 -1.12
N PRO A 130 9.49 9.64 -0.91
CA PRO A 130 9.88 10.06 0.42
C PRO A 130 8.74 10.84 1.09
N ASN A 131 8.63 10.73 2.43
CA ASN A 131 7.65 11.47 3.23
C ASN A 131 6.18 11.13 3.00
N LEU A 132 5.84 9.84 2.97
CA LEU A 132 4.48 9.37 3.16
C LEU A 132 4.11 9.48 4.65
N ARG A 133 3.20 10.41 5.03
CA ARG A 133 2.89 10.68 6.44
C ARG A 133 1.53 10.16 6.91
N ASN A 134 0.57 10.00 6.04
CA ASN A 134 -0.81 9.60 6.38
C ASN A 134 -1.35 8.73 5.25
N GLY A 135 -0.79 7.56 5.10
CA GLY A 135 -1.19 6.60 4.08
C GLY A 135 -2.15 5.54 4.61
N SER A 136 -2.60 4.73 3.68
CA SER A 136 -3.25 3.46 3.94
C SER A 136 -2.59 2.37 3.12
N GLY A 137 -2.68 1.12 3.60
CA GLY A 137 -2.15 -0.05 2.90
C GLY A 137 -3.28 -1.00 2.53
N ARG A 138 -3.18 -1.61 1.36
CA ARG A 138 -4.00 -2.73 0.93
C ARG A 138 -3.13 -3.96 0.80
N VAL A 139 -3.35 -4.96 1.68
CA VAL A 139 -2.71 -6.27 1.52
C VAL A 139 -3.55 -7.07 0.55
N VAL A 140 -2.90 -7.57 -0.48
CA VAL A 140 -3.50 -8.41 -1.52
C VAL A 140 -2.78 -9.75 -1.57
N ALA A 141 -3.51 -10.82 -1.92
CA ALA A 141 -2.93 -12.14 -2.07
C ALA A 141 -3.71 -12.97 -3.10
N THR A 142 -3.13 -14.10 -3.53
CA THR A 142 -3.86 -15.07 -4.37
C THR A 142 -4.82 -15.95 -3.57
N SER A 143 -4.77 -15.88 -2.23
CA SER A 143 -5.66 -16.59 -1.31
C SER A 143 -6.11 -15.68 -0.17
N LYS A 144 -7.26 -15.96 0.42
CA LYS A 144 -7.72 -15.32 1.66
C LYS A 144 -7.16 -16.00 2.93
N ASP A 145 -6.57 -17.17 2.82
CA ASP A 145 -6.03 -17.91 3.95
C ASP A 145 -4.59 -17.47 4.27
N ILE A 146 -4.48 -16.19 4.60
CA ILE A 146 -3.27 -15.56 5.12
C ILE A 146 -3.58 -14.83 6.43
N ALA A 147 -2.61 -14.78 7.32
CA ALA A 147 -2.63 -13.93 8.51
C ALA A 147 -1.58 -12.85 8.39
N CYS A 148 -1.98 -11.60 8.63
CA CYS A 148 -1.05 -10.49 8.58
C CYS A 148 -1.14 -9.64 9.86
N THR A 149 -0.04 -8.96 10.15
CA THR A 149 0.02 -7.82 11.07
C THR A 149 0.72 -6.65 10.36
N ALA A 150 0.41 -5.44 10.78
CA ALA A 150 1.17 -4.26 10.36
C ALA A 150 1.62 -3.49 11.59
N MET A 151 2.82 -2.94 11.53
CA MET A 151 3.40 -2.19 12.64
C MET A 151 4.19 -1.00 12.12
N LEU A 152 4.22 0.05 12.94
CA LEU A 152 5.13 1.18 12.76
C LEU A 152 6.42 0.89 13.51
N LEU A 153 7.53 1.12 12.84
CA LEU A 153 8.88 0.99 13.36
C LEU A 153 9.55 2.35 13.32
N ASP A 154 10.31 2.66 14.35
CA ASP A 154 11.16 3.83 14.43
C ASP A 154 12.62 3.37 14.29
N GLU A 155 13.25 3.66 13.17
CA GLU A 155 14.61 3.23 12.85
C GLU A 155 15.66 3.89 13.74
N LEU A 156 15.45 5.12 14.20
CA LEU A 156 16.38 5.84 15.08
C LEU A 156 16.49 5.19 16.46
N HIS A 157 15.41 4.61 16.94
CA HIS A 157 15.34 3.93 18.22
C HIS A 157 15.52 2.42 18.09
N GLY A 158 16.10 1.96 16.97
CA GLY A 158 16.53 0.58 16.81
C GLY A 158 17.28 0.11 18.03
N ILE A 159 17.35 -1.19 18.30
CA ILE A 159 17.95 -1.81 19.50
C ILE A 159 19.23 -1.07 19.87
N VAL A 160 19.06 -0.02 20.66
CA VAL A 160 20.20 0.71 21.22
C VAL A 160 20.80 -0.23 22.23
N ASP A 161 22.03 -0.64 22.02
CA ASP A 161 22.79 -1.38 23.01
C ASP A 161 22.72 -0.59 24.33
N PRO A 162 22.08 -1.11 25.38
CA PRO A 162 21.93 -0.42 26.65
C PRO A 162 23.29 -0.04 27.29
N LEU A 163 24.38 -0.64 26.83
CA LEU A 163 25.74 -0.27 27.25
C LEU A 163 26.22 1.02 26.56
N VAL A 164 25.67 1.35 25.41
CA VAL A 164 26.03 2.56 24.65
C VAL A 164 25.12 3.74 24.99
N CYS A 165 23.85 3.48 25.28
CA CYS A 165 22.89 4.52 25.67
C CYS A 165 21.92 4.06 26.76
N PRO A 166 22.36 4.01 28.05
CA PRO A 166 21.53 3.51 29.15
C PRO A 166 20.25 4.32 29.39
N SER A 167 20.17 5.53 28.86
CA SER A 167 19.03 6.46 29.00
C SER A 167 18.18 6.61 27.74
N CYS A 168 18.49 5.88 26.65
CA CYS A 168 17.64 5.92 25.46
C CYS A 168 16.31 5.23 25.73
N PRO A 169 15.18 5.82 25.29
CA PRO A 169 13.90 5.13 25.36
C PRO A 169 13.95 3.87 24.50
N PRO A 170 13.21 2.81 24.86
CA PRO A 170 13.12 1.61 24.03
C PRO A 170 12.50 1.97 22.66
N PRO A 171 12.82 1.20 21.61
CA PRO A 171 12.23 1.41 20.29
C PRO A 171 10.70 1.37 20.37
N ALA A 172 10.07 2.34 19.75
CA ALA A 172 8.62 2.40 19.72
C ALA A 172 8.10 1.51 18.58
N VAL A 173 7.41 0.45 18.94
CA VAL A 173 6.66 -0.41 18.02
C VAL A 173 5.17 -0.20 18.26
N VAL A 174 4.46 0.24 17.25
CA VAL A 174 3.00 0.42 17.31
C VAL A 174 2.34 -0.50 16.29
N HIS A 175 1.48 -1.38 16.77
CA HIS A 175 0.67 -2.21 15.89
C HIS A 175 -0.42 -1.39 15.22
N LEU A 176 -0.50 -1.47 13.91
CA LEU A 176 -1.56 -0.86 13.13
C LEU A 176 -2.77 -1.80 13.06
N PRO A 177 -4.00 -1.27 13.15
CA PRO A 177 -5.18 -2.09 12.96
C PRO A 177 -5.24 -2.60 11.51
N LEU A 178 -5.40 -3.91 11.35
CA LEU A 178 -5.72 -4.54 10.07
C LEU A 178 -7.20 -4.90 10.06
N VAL A 179 -7.92 -4.38 9.07
CA VAL A 179 -9.32 -4.71 8.84
C VAL A 179 -9.39 -5.76 7.74
N ARG A 180 -9.88 -6.95 8.09
CA ARG A 180 -10.10 -8.02 7.12
C ARG A 180 -11.28 -7.66 6.21
N VAL A 181 -11.10 -7.88 4.94
CA VAL A 181 -12.15 -7.67 3.93
C VAL A 181 -12.94 -8.97 3.77
N PRO A 182 -14.28 -8.93 3.90
CA PRO A 182 -15.14 -10.11 3.80
C PRO A 182 -15.09 -10.79 2.43
#